data_3b733fb6bfac743bb496d47319fb2793
#
_entry.id   3b733fb6bfac743bb496d47319fb2793
#
_cell.length_a   1.000
_cell.length_b   1.000
_cell.length_c   1.000
_cell.angle_alpha   90.00
_cell.angle_beta   90.00
_cell.angle_gamma   90.00
#
_symmetry.space_group_name_H-M   'P 1'
#
loop_
_entity.id
_entity.type
_entity.pdbx_description
1 polymer ?
#
loop_
_entity_poly.entity_id
_entity_poly.type
_entity_poly.pdbx_seq_one_letter_code
_entity_poly.pdbx_strand_id
1 'polypeptide(L)' 'DNNPASGDLVGHTFVLSSDVAPGQAISYHYSGIEWRVKTTEALSEGTEVEVTIADVGEFTVAAKDN' A
#
# COMPACT_ATOMS: atom_id res chain seq x y z
N ASP A 1 -0.80 6.43 18.64
CA ASP A 1 -0.52 6.21 18.00
C ASP A 1 0.40 6.88 17.47
N ASN A 2 1.00 7.04 17.21
CA ASN A 2 1.79 7.52 16.76
C ASN A 2 3.01 7.16 16.72
N ASN A 3 3.39 6.17 16.70
CA ASN A 3 4.60 5.64 16.66
C ASN A 3 5.08 5.46 15.33
N PRO A 4 6.09 6.06 14.86
CA PRO A 4 6.52 6.02 13.51
C PRO A 4 7.21 4.76 13.09
N ALA A 5 7.22 3.76 13.88
CA ALA A 5 7.84 2.52 13.46
C ALA A 5 7.08 1.94 12.30
N SER A 6 7.68 1.02 11.58
CA SER A 6 7.07 0.48 10.38
C SER A 6 5.69 -0.10 10.67
N GLY A 7 5.45 -0.56 11.85
CA GLY A 7 4.15 -1.07 12.19
C GLY A 7 3.04 -0.05 12.12
N ASP A 8 3.40 1.21 12.26
CA ASP A 8 2.41 2.23 12.17
C ASP A 8 1.86 2.44 10.79
N LEU A 9 2.51 1.93 9.77
CA LEU A 9 2.04 2.09 8.42
C LEU A 9 0.90 1.12 8.10
N VAL A 10 0.73 0.08 8.88
CA VAL A 10 -0.41 -0.80 8.75
C VAL A 10 -1.65 0.01 9.07
N GLY A 11 -2.64 -0.03 8.19
CA GLY A 11 -3.84 0.77 8.33
C GLY A 11 -3.79 2.08 7.58
N HIS A 12 -2.63 2.45 7.04
CA HIS A 12 -2.52 3.63 6.21
C HIS A 12 -3.31 3.40 4.93
N THR A 13 -4.06 4.40 4.50
CA THR A 13 -4.87 4.29 3.30
C THR A 13 -4.40 5.30 2.27
N PHE A 14 -4.51 4.93 1.02
CA PHE A 14 -4.22 5.84 -0.06
C PHE A 14 -4.93 5.34 -1.32
N VAL A 15 -4.88 6.13 -2.37
CA VAL A 15 -5.55 5.81 -3.63
C VAL A 15 -4.49 5.38 -4.63
N LEU A 16 -4.74 4.26 -5.31
CA LEU A 16 -3.78 3.75 -6.29
C LEU A 16 -3.67 4.70 -7.46
N SER A 17 -2.44 4.90 -7.91
CA SER A 17 -2.16 5.75 -9.06
C SER A 17 -2.08 4.94 -10.35
N SER A 18 -2.16 3.63 -10.27
CA SER A 18 -2.16 2.78 -11.46
C SER A 18 -2.75 1.43 -11.07
N ASP A 19 -3.09 0.64 -12.08
CA ASP A 19 -3.61 -0.70 -11.84
C ASP A 19 -2.50 -1.56 -11.25
N VAL A 20 -2.88 -2.51 -10.42
CA VAL A 20 -1.92 -3.47 -9.89
C VAL A 20 -2.60 -4.83 -9.83
N ALA A 21 -1.87 -5.86 -10.17
CA ALA A 21 -2.38 -7.23 -10.19
C ALA A 21 -1.58 -8.07 -9.22
N PRO A 22 -2.11 -9.21 -8.78
CA PRO A 22 -1.36 -10.10 -7.90
C PRO A 22 -0.06 -10.51 -8.59
N GLY A 23 1.02 -10.49 -7.85
CA GLY A 23 2.32 -10.80 -8.40
C GLY A 23 3.04 -9.63 -8.99
N GLN A 24 2.39 -8.48 -9.08
CA GLN A 24 3.02 -7.24 -9.55
C GLN A 24 3.25 -6.32 -8.38
N ALA A 25 4.12 -5.35 -8.60
CA ALA A 25 4.36 -4.31 -7.62
C ALA A 25 4.46 -2.98 -8.35
N ILE A 26 3.99 -1.92 -7.70
CA ILE A 26 4.10 -0.58 -8.24
C ILE A 26 4.83 0.27 -7.22
N SER A 27 5.36 1.40 -7.68
CA SER A 27 6.04 2.32 -6.79
C SER A 27 5.06 3.29 -6.16
N TYR A 28 5.33 3.65 -4.94
CA TYR A 28 4.51 4.60 -4.23
C TYR A 28 5.45 5.44 -3.35
N HIS A 29 5.40 6.74 -3.50
CA HIS A 29 6.23 7.62 -2.67
C HIS A 29 5.45 8.03 -1.44
N TYR A 30 6.04 7.85 -0.30
CA TYR A 30 5.43 8.23 0.95
C TYR A 30 6.53 8.74 1.87
N SER A 31 6.36 9.95 2.36
CA SER A 31 7.30 10.53 3.32
C SER A 31 8.71 10.59 2.76
N GLY A 32 8.82 10.87 1.47
CA GLY A 32 10.13 11.01 0.83
C GLY A 32 10.82 9.70 0.50
N ILE A 33 10.14 8.59 0.70
CA ILE A 33 10.70 7.27 0.45
C ILE A 33 9.88 6.57 -0.60
N GLU A 34 10.55 5.91 -1.51
CA GLU A 34 9.87 5.12 -2.52
C GLU A 34 9.62 3.74 -1.97
N TRP A 35 8.35 3.33 -1.97
CA TRP A 35 7.93 2.03 -1.45
C TRP A 35 7.45 1.18 -2.59
N ARG A 36 7.57 -0.12 -2.44
CA ARG A 36 6.99 -1.06 -3.37
C ARG A 36 5.65 -1.51 -2.81
N VAL A 37 4.60 -1.39 -3.62
CA VAL A 37 3.25 -1.74 -3.20
C VAL A 37 2.81 -2.97 -3.96
N LYS A 38 2.37 -3.98 -3.26
CA LYS A 38 1.87 -5.20 -3.90
C LYS A 38 0.53 -5.57 -3.29
N THR A 39 -0.16 -6.46 -3.96
CA THR A 39 -1.51 -6.82 -3.56
C THR A 39 -1.72 -8.30 -3.80
N THR A 40 -2.71 -8.87 -3.10
CA THR A 40 -3.09 -10.26 -3.30
C THR A 40 -4.28 -10.39 -4.24
N GLU A 41 -4.83 -9.27 -4.71
CA GLU A 41 -5.96 -9.31 -5.66
C GLU A 41 -5.77 -8.18 -6.65
N ALA A 42 -6.41 -8.32 -7.80
CA ALA A 42 -6.30 -7.30 -8.84
C ALA A 42 -7.06 -6.05 -8.41
N LEU A 43 -6.39 -4.91 -8.47
CA LEU A 43 -6.97 -3.64 -8.08
C LEU A 43 -6.74 -2.64 -9.19
N SER A 44 -7.69 -1.74 -9.38
CA SER A 44 -7.64 -0.75 -10.45
C SER A 44 -7.13 0.58 -9.95
N GLU A 45 -6.61 1.36 -10.86
CA GLU A 45 -6.24 2.73 -10.59
C GLU A 45 -7.45 3.45 -9.99
N GLY A 46 -7.21 4.28 -9.00
CA GLY A 46 -8.28 5.01 -8.34
C GLY A 46 -8.93 4.26 -7.20
N THR A 47 -8.56 3.02 -6.97
CA THR A 47 -9.11 2.26 -5.85
C THR A 47 -8.44 2.72 -4.56
N GLU A 48 -9.25 2.97 -3.55
CA GLU A 48 -8.69 3.26 -2.23
C GLU A 48 -8.27 1.96 -1.58
N VAL A 49 -7.05 1.92 -1.09
CA VAL A 49 -6.48 0.70 -0.52
C VAL A 49 -5.96 0.98 0.87
N GLU A 50 -5.81 -0.07 1.63
CA GLU A 50 -5.31 0.01 2.99
C GLU A 50 -4.11 -0.93 3.10
N VAL A 51 -3.07 -0.47 3.76
CA VAL A 51 -1.88 -1.28 4.00
C VAL A 51 -2.21 -2.31 5.05
N THR A 52 -2.05 -3.57 4.70
CA THR A 52 -2.32 -4.67 5.63
C THR A 52 -1.04 -5.25 6.19
N ILE A 53 0.07 -5.16 5.44
CA ILE A 53 1.37 -5.62 5.91
C ILE A 53 2.37 -4.57 5.49
N ALA A 54 3.22 -4.17 6.40
CA ALA A 54 4.27 -3.20 6.11
C ALA A 54 5.61 -3.83 6.42
N ASP A 55 6.46 -3.91 5.40
CA ASP A 55 7.83 -4.38 5.55
C ASP A 55 8.77 -3.27 5.15
N VAL A 56 10.05 -3.50 5.30
CA VAL A 56 11.04 -2.52 4.93
C VAL A 56 10.95 -2.29 3.42
N GLY A 57 10.57 -1.09 3.03
CA GLY A 57 10.50 -0.73 1.61
C GLY A 57 9.35 -1.32 0.84
N GLU A 58 8.42 -2.00 1.51
CA GLU A 58 7.37 -2.70 0.78
C GLU A 58 6.08 -2.72 1.60
N PHE A 59 4.97 -2.46 0.92
CA PHE A 59 3.63 -2.57 1.51
C PHE A 59 2.84 -3.65 0.79
N THR A 60 2.03 -4.37 1.54
CA THR A 60 0.97 -5.19 0.95
C THR A 60 -0.34 -4.48 1.26
N VAL A 61 -1.16 -4.32 0.24
CA VAL A 61 -2.40 -3.57 0.39
C VAL A 61 -3.58 -4.40 -0.04
N ALA A 62 -4.75 -4.00 0.39
CA ALA A 62 -6.01 -4.59 -0.03
C ALA A 62 -6.99 -3.46 -0.25
N ALA A 63 -8.01 -3.71 -1.07
CA ALA A 63 -9.03 -2.71 -1.30
C ALA A 63 -9.68 -2.35 0.03
N LYS A 64 -9.81 -1.06 0.27
CA LYS A 64 -10.48 -0.61 1.46
C LYS A 64 -11.95 -0.76 1.25
N ASP A 65 -12.58 -1.53 2.12
CA ASP A 65 -13.97 -1.80 1.94
C ASP A 65 -14.75 -1.04 2.95
N ASN A 66 -15.73 -0.32 2.55
CA ASN A 66 -16.46 0.47 3.53
C ASN A 66 -17.59 -0.26 4.12
#